data_3068a91bd10c89539f06e23f921ab745
#
_entry.id   3068a91bd10c89539f06e23f921ab745
#
_cell.length_a   1.000
_cell.length_b   1.000
_cell.length_c   1.000
_cell.angle_alpha   90.00
_cell.angle_beta   90.00
_cell.angle_gamma   90.00
#
_symmetry.space_group_name_H-M   'P 1'
#
loop_
_entity.id
_entity.type
_entity.pdbx_description
1 polymer ?
#
loop_
_entity_poly.entity_id
_entity_poly.type
_entity_poly.pdbx_seq_one_letter_code
_entity_poly.pdbx_strand_id
1 'polypeptide(L)'
;MQRFIIQAKADGYFELFILELCTGMRRGEIAALQWNDLNMQTGELHICRQVTVVKGASYICAPKTKFSIRTVILPPDIVRILAEYKKRINSRWMFPSSVKEDSPRHPSSVRAVLERTLERAECKHLRFHDLRHTFATNALAGGMDIKTLSTIIGHISSETTLNIYTHITDNMQRSAAGKIERGFGRNEGTLGGDGQTPDRAPETPARAKFEPKQPKIRRPGTGCIFRISEKKWEGSYSPKLPNGKRKKFNIYADTREECEERLAEMIKQKNAEIAAEKG
;
A
#
# COMPACT_ATOMS: atom_id res chain seq x y z
N MET A 1 -18.46 9.42 3.65
CA MET A 1 -18.21 8.28 4.56
C MET A 1 -19.45 7.94 5.39
N GLN A 2 -20.03 8.87 6.17
CA GLN A 2 -21.17 8.60 7.04
C GLN A 2 -22.38 7.95 6.33
N ARG A 3 -22.84 8.52 5.18
CA ARG A 3 -23.95 7.94 4.40
C ARG A 3 -23.69 6.48 4.01
N PHE A 4 -22.46 6.17 3.56
CA PHE A 4 -22.06 4.81 3.23
C PHE A 4 -22.17 3.85 4.42
N ILE A 5 -21.69 4.25 5.60
CA ILE A 5 -21.72 3.42 6.82
C ILE A 5 -23.16 3.18 7.28
N ILE A 6 -24.02 4.21 7.23
CA ILE A 6 -25.46 4.07 7.57
C ILE A 6 -26.13 3.08 6.61
N GLN A 7 -25.89 3.21 5.31
CA GLN A 7 -26.45 2.31 4.31
C GLN A 7 -25.90 0.88 4.44
N ALA A 8 -24.60 0.73 4.70
CA ALA A 8 -23.98 -0.57 4.94
C ALA A 8 -24.63 -1.30 6.14
N LYS A 9 -25.00 -0.55 7.18
CA LYS A 9 -25.73 -1.09 8.33
C LYS A 9 -27.15 -1.51 7.95
N ALA A 10 -27.87 -0.71 7.19
CA ALA A 10 -29.21 -1.04 6.68
C ALA A 10 -29.18 -2.26 5.75
N ASP A 11 -28.15 -2.40 4.94
CA ASP A 11 -27.95 -3.53 4.01
C ASP A 11 -27.42 -4.81 4.70
N GLY A 12 -27.04 -4.75 6.00
CA GLY A 12 -26.51 -5.89 6.77
C GLY A 12 -25.05 -6.24 6.47
N TYR A 13 -24.26 -5.28 6.00
CA TYR A 13 -22.83 -5.46 5.64
C TYR A 13 -21.89 -4.51 6.40
N PHE A 14 -22.39 -3.90 7.47
CA PHE A 14 -21.62 -2.95 8.27
C PHE A 14 -20.31 -3.54 8.79
N GLU A 15 -20.37 -4.74 9.35
CA GLU A 15 -19.24 -5.41 9.99
C GLU A 15 -18.13 -5.75 8.97
N LEU A 16 -18.49 -6.10 7.74
CA LEU A 16 -17.56 -6.34 6.67
C LEU A 16 -16.82 -5.06 6.28
N PHE A 17 -17.56 -3.97 6.07
CA PHE A 17 -16.97 -2.72 5.60
C PHE A 17 -16.22 -1.97 6.69
N ILE A 18 -16.69 -2.01 7.96
CA ILE A 18 -15.94 -1.38 9.04
C ILE A 18 -14.62 -2.10 9.30
N LEU A 19 -14.59 -3.44 9.21
CA LEU A 19 -13.37 -4.22 9.32
C LEU A 19 -12.38 -3.88 8.19
N GLU A 20 -12.86 -3.76 6.95
CA GLU A 20 -12.03 -3.34 5.82
C GLU A 20 -11.46 -1.94 6.01
N LEU A 21 -12.28 -0.98 6.42
CA LEU A 21 -11.87 0.41 6.68
C LEU A 21 -10.91 0.56 7.86
N CYS A 22 -10.83 -0.44 8.76
CA CYS A 22 -9.91 -0.45 9.90
C CYS A 22 -8.62 -1.25 9.65
N THR A 23 -8.57 -2.08 8.60
CA THR A 23 -7.45 -3.00 8.37
C THR A 23 -6.84 -2.89 6.98
N GLY A 24 -7.59 -2.39 6.01
CA GLY A 24 -7.17 -2.30 4.62
C GLY A 24 -6.82 -3.65 4.00
N MET A 25 -7.48 -4.74 4.37
CA MET A 25 -7.24 -6.08 3.85
C MET A 25 -7.56 -6.19 2.35
N ARG A 26 -6.94 -7.15 1.69
CA ARG A 26 -7.36 -7.48 0.31
C ARG A 26 -8.73 -8.17 0.32
N ARG A 27 -9.53 -7.92 -0.71
CA ARG A 27 -10.88 -8.52 -0.85
C ARG A 27 -10.91 -10.03 -0.67
N GLY A 28 -9.91 -10.74 -1.18
CA GLY A 28 -9.80 -12.20 -1.00
C GLY A 28 -9.43 -12.60 0.42
N GLU A 29 -8.68 -11.78 1.15
CA GLU A 29 -8.31 -11.99 2.55
C GLU A 29 -9.53 -11.86 3.45
N ILE A 30 -10.26 -10.74 3.34
CA ILE A 30 -11.47 -10.52 4.17
C ILE A 30 -12.56 -11.57 3.90
N ALA A 31 -12.71 -12.01 2.64
CA ALA A 31 -13.66 -13.08 2.30
C ALA A 31 -13.29 -14.44 2.92
N ALA A 32 -12.00 -14.67 3.23
CA ALA A 32 -11.49 -15.93 3.76
C ALA A 32 -11.36 -15.97 5.30
N LEU A 33 -11.76 -14.91 6.00
CA LEU A 33 -11.64 -14.85 7.45
C LEU A 33 -12.56 -15.86 8.15
N GLN A 34 -12.01 -16.49 9.18
CA GLN A 34 -12.71 -17.38 10.10
C GLN A 34 -12.73 -16.79 11.51
N TRP A 35 -13.68 -17.21 12.32
CA TRP A 35 -13.76 -16.75 13.71
C TRP A 35 -12.55 -17.15 14.55
N ASN A 36 -11.91 -18.27 14.22
CA ASN A 36 -10.70 -18.73 14.89
C ASN A 36 -9.46 -17.89 14.53
N ASP A 37 -9.54 -17.03 13.53
CA ASP A 37 -8.47 -16.09 13.18
C ASP A 37 -8.42 -14.88 14.12
N LEU A 38 -9.51 -14.60 14.85
CA LEU A 38 -9.64 -13.48 15.77
C LEU A 38 -9.58 -13.94 17.23
N ASN A 39 -8.60 -13.47 17.94
CA ASN A 39 -8.59 -13.54 19.40
C ASN A 39 -9.44 -12.37 19.95
N MET A 40 -10.61 -12.70 20.51
CA MET A 40 -11.55 -11.70 21.05
C MET A 40 -11.04 -11.00 22.31
N GLN A 41 -10.05 -11.56 23.00
CA GLN A 41 -9.48 -10.97 24.23
C GLN A 41 -8.36 -9.98 23.91
N THR A 42 -7.46 -10.34 22.98
CA THR A 42 -6.29 -9.51 22.63
C THR A 42 -6.56 -8.59 21.44
N GLY A 43 -7.62 -8.84 20.66
CA GLY A 43 -7.91 -8.13 19.42
C GLY A 43 -7.02 -8.54 18.23
N GLU A 44 -6.18 -9.56 18.41
CA GLU A 44 -5.30 -10.05 17.35
C GLU A 44 -6.09 -10.78 16.26
N LEU A 45 -6.01 -10.27 15.04
CA LEU A 45 -6.58 -10.87 13.84
C LEU A 45 -5.47 -11.44 12.97
N HIS A 46 -5.43 -12.76 12.80
CA HIS A 46 -4.42 -13.46 12.01
C HIS A 46 -4.90 -13.65 10.56
N ILE A 47 -4.23 -13.01 9.61
CA ILE A 47 -4.54 -13.07 8.18
C ILE A 47 -3.60 -14.08 7.53
N CYS A 48 -4.06 -15.32 7.31
CA CYS A 48 -3.23 -16.43 6.82
C CYS A 48 -3.79 -17.11 5.55
N ARG A 49 -4.97 -16.69 5.05
CA ARG A 49 -5.60 -17.27 3.86
C ARG A 49 -6.32 -16.22 3.02
N GLN A 50 -6.62 -16.61 1.78
CA GLN A 50 -7.40 -15.80 0.86
C GLN A 50 -8.30 -16.67 -0.01
N VAL A 51 -9.39 -16.11 -0.49
CA VAL A 51 -10.19 -16.68 -1.57
C VAL A 51 -9.70 -16.15 -2.91
N THR A 52 -9.28 -17.05 -3.78
CA THR A 52 -8.85 -16.74 -5.16
C THR A 52 -9.85 -17.35 -6.14
N VAL A 53 -10.12 -16.65 -7.24
CA VAL A 53 -11.00 -17.15 -8.32
C VAL A 53 -10.16 -17.50 -9.53
N VAL A 54 -10.24 -18.74 -9.98
CA VAL A 54 -9.56 -19.25 -11.19
C VAL A 54 -10.62 -19.90 -12.08
N LYS A 55 -10.74 -19.45 -13.31
CA LYS A 55 -11.73 -19.95 -14.29
C LYS A 55 -13.16 -20.03 -13.72
N GLY A 56 -13.56 -19.03 -12.93
CA GLY A 56 -14.91 -18.95 -12.32
C GLY A 56 -15.09 -19.74 -11.02
N ALA A 57 -14.21 -20.66 -10.67
CA ALA A 57 -14.24 -21.40 -9.41
C ALA A 57 -13.45 -20.66 -8.31
N SER A 58 -13.96 -20.70 -7.07
CA SER A 58 -13.29 -20.11 -5.91
C SER A 58 -12.50 -21.16 -5.16
N TYR A 59 -11.26 -20.81 -4.80
CA TYR A 59 -10.33 -21.65 -4.04
C TYR A 59 -9.83 -20.90 -2.82
N ILE A 60 -9.72 -21.61 -1.71
CA ILE A 60 -9.08 -21.09 -0.50
C ILE A 60 -7.60 -21.50 -0.57
N CYS A 61 -6.73 -20.53 -0.49
CA CYS A 61 -5.28 -20.76 -0.54
C CYS A 61 -4.54 -19.82 0.41
N ALA A 62 -3.29 -20.15 0.71
CA ALA A 62 -2.39 -19.23 1.38
C ALA A 62 -2.14 -17.99 0.49
N PRO A 63 -1.85 -16.83 1.07
CA PRO A 63 -1.45 -15.65 0.31
C PRO A 63 -0.20 -15.93 -0.53
N LYS A 64 -0.06 -15.22 -1.67
CA LYS A 64 1.04 -15.43 -2.63
C LYS A 64 2.44 -15.24 -2.06
N THR A 65 2.58 -14.48 -0.98
CA THR A 65 3.87 -14.18 -0.36
C THR A 65 3.80 -14.37 1.15
N LYS A 66 4.93 -14.73 1.75
CA LYS A 66 5.06 -14.85 3.21
C LYS A 66 4.74 -13.54 3.94
N PHE A 67 5.03 -12.39 3.34
CA PHE A 67 4.72 -11.07 3.89
C PHE A 67 3.22 -10.74 3.94
N SER A 68 2.40 -11.46 3.19
CA SER A 68 0.94 -11.31 3.25
C SER A 68 0.32 -12.04 4.44
N ILE A 69 1.03 -13.00 5.04
CA ILE A 69 0.64 -13.63 6.30
C ILE A 69 1.08 -12.69 7.42
N ARG A 70 0.13 -12.18 8.17
CA ARG A 70 0.36 -11.15 9.18
C ARG A 70 -0.71 -11.16 10.26
N THR A 71 -0.39 -10.58 11.41
CA THR A 71 -1.35 -10.31 12.48
C THR A 71 -1.60 -8.81 12.55
N VAL A 72 -2.85 -8.42 12.64
CA VAL A 72 -3.30 -7.04 12.82
C VAL A 72 -4.04 -6.95 14.15
N ILE A 73 -3.74 -5.94 14.96
CA ILE A 73 -4.44 -5.69 16.21
C ILE A 73 -5.63 -4.78 15.93
N LEU A 74 -6.83 -5.26 16.22
CA LEU A 74 -8.07 -4.50 16.06
C LEU A 74 -8.33 -3.61 17.26
N PRO A 75 -8.87 -2.39 17.06
CA PRO A 75 -9.37 -1.56 18.15
C PRO A 75 -10.45 -2.29 18.96
N PRO A 76 -10.53 -2.09 20.30
CA PRO A 76 -11.51 -2.76 21.17
C PRO A 76 -12.96 -2.60 20.71
N ASP A 77 -13.32 -1.44 20.16
CA ASP A 77 -14.66 -1.20 19.64
C ASP A 77 -15.02 -2.06 18.45
N ILE A 78 -14.05 -2.32 17.57
CA ILE A 78 -14.22 -3.21 16.41
C ILE A 78 -14.38 -4.65 16.89
N VAL A 79 -13.59 -5.09 17.86
CA VAL A 79 -13.72 -6.41 18.48
C VAL A 79 -15.13 -6.60 19.07
N ARG A 80 -15.64 -5.59 19.80
CA ARG A 80 -17.00 -5.61 20.36
C ARG A 80 -18.08 -5.73 19.29
N ILE A 81 -17.96 -4.95 18.21
CA ILE A 81 -18.88 -5.04 17.04
C ILE A 81 -18.87 -6.44 16.45
N LEU A 82 -17.67 -7.01 16.23
CA LEU A 82 -17.53 -8.36 15.68
C LEU A 82 -18.03 -9.44 16.64
N ALA A 83 -17.88 -9.27 17.96
CA ALA A 83 -18.42 -10.18 18.96
C ALA A 83 -19.95 -10.24 18.90
N GLU A 84 -20.63 -9.08 18.79
CA GLU A 84 -22.08 -9.01 18.62
C GLU A 84 -22.53 -9.60 17.27
N TYR A 85 -21.77 -9.35 16.20
CA TYR A 85 -22.04 -9.94 14.90
C TYR A 85 -21.93 -11.47 14.92
N LYS A 86 -20.92 -12.02 15.60
CA LYS A 86 -20.71 -13.47 15.75
C LYS A 86 -21.93 -14.19 16.34
N LYS A 87 -22.64 -13.57 17.27
CA LYS A 87 -23.86 -14.17 17.86
C LYS A 87 -24.97 -14.44 16.86
N ARG A 88 -24.95 -13.73 15.71
CA ARG A 88 -25.95 -13.83 14.62
C ARG A 88 -25.50 -14.76 13.50
N ILE A 89 -24.23 -15.19 13.49
CA ILE A 89 -23.66 -15.97 12.40
C ILE A 89 -23.37 -17.39 12.86
N ASN A 90 -24.11 -18.33 12.30
CA ASN A 90 -23.89 -19.77 12.53
C ASN A 90 -22.98 -20.33 11.40
N SER A 91 -21.70 -19.98 11.41
CA SER A 91 -20.70 -20.44 10.45
C SER A 91 -19.30 -20.27 11.05
N ARG A 92 -18.35 -21.10 10.62
CA ARG A 92 -16.93 -20.88 10.92
C ARG A 92 -16.37 -19.64 10.24
N TRP A 93 -16.98 -19.22 9.11
CA TRP A 93 -16.57 -18.04 8.35
C TRP A 93 -17.15 -16.77 8.99
N MET A 94 -16.34 -15.71 9.09
CA MET A 94 -16.84 -14.40 9.54
C MET A 94 -17.88 -13.85 8.56
N PHE A 95 -17.61 -14.01 7.26
CA PHE A 95 -18.50 -13.55 6.19
C PHE A 95 -18.88 -14.74 5.31
N PRO A 96 -19.89 -15.54 5.70
CA PRO A 96 -20.27 -16.74 4.97
C PRO A 96 -20.93 -16.42 3.63
N SER A 97 -20.91 -17.39 2.73
CA SER A 97 -21.69 -17.36 1.50
C SER A 97 -23.18 -17.41 1.84
N SER A 98 -24.00 -16.64 1.12
CA SER A 98 -25.47 -16.73 1.18
C SER A 98 -26.05 -17.79 0.26
N VAL A 99 -25.21 -18.44 -0.57
CA VAL A 99 -25.65 -19.37 -1.62
C VAL A 99 -25.15 -20.79 -1.36
N LYS A 100 -23.97 -20.93 -0.75
CA LYS A 100 -23.33 -22.23 -0.53
C LYS A 100 -23.03 -22.41 0.95
N GLU A 101 -23.56 -23.48 1.52
CA GLU A 101 -23.36 -23.84 2.92
C GLU A 101 -21.85 -24.07 3.22
N ASP A 102 -21.43 -23.74 4.44
CA ASP A 102 -20.06 -23.85 4.96
C ASP A 102 -18.95 -23.34 3.99
N SER A 103 -19.27 -22.31 3.26
CA SER A 103 -18.35 -21.71 2.30
C SER A 103 -18.12 -20.23 2.60
N PRO A 104 -16.91 -19.71 2.33
CA PRO A 104 -16.65 -18.28 2.45
C PRO A 104 -17.43 -17.51 1.38
N ARG A 105 -17.65 -16.23 1.60
CA ARG A 105 -18.27 -15.35 0.61
C ARG A 105 -17.37 -15.22 -0.62
N HIS A 106 -18.00 -15.33 -1.79
CA HIS A 106 -17.27 -15.18 -3.05
C HIS A 106 -16.77 -13.73 -3.22
N PRO A 107 -15.50 -13.50 -3.64
CA PRO A 107 -14.97 -12.14 -3.79
C PRO A 107 -15.78 -11.23 -4.74
N SER A 108 -16.37 -11.77 -5.80
CA SER A 108 -17.26 -10.99 -6.68
C SER A 108 -18.55 -10.55 -5.98
N SER A 109 -19.08 -11.36 -5.06
CA SER A 109 -20.23 -10.98 -4.25
C SER A 109 -19.89 -9.82 -3.31
N VAL A 110 -18.68 -9.80 -2.70
CA VAL A 110 -18.22 -8.68 -1.88
C VAL A 110 -18.17 -7.38 -2.71
N ARG A 111 -17.70 -7.46 -3.97
CA ARG A 111 -17.69 -6.31 -4.87
C ARG A 111 -19.10 -5.84 -5.21
N ALA A 112 -19.98 -6.75 -5.59
CA ALA A 112 -21.37 -6.41 -5.96
C ALA A 112 -22.13 -5.79 -4.79
N VAL A 113 -21.86 -6.24 -3.56
CA VAL A 113 -22.43 -5.64 -2.34
C VAL A 113 -21.92 -4.20 -2.17
N LEU A 114 -20.63 -3.96 -2.32
CA LEU A 114 -20.06 -2.60 -2.23
C LEU A 114 -20.72 -1.66 -3.25
N GLU A 115 -20.78 -2.07 -4.52
CA GLU A 115 -21.35 -1.28 -5.61
C GLU A 115 -22.80 -0.89 -5.30
N ARG A 116 -23.61 -1.84 -4.88
CA ARG A 116 -25.01 -1.62 -4.52
C ARG A 116 -25.19 -0.73 -3.28
N THR A 117 -24.36 -0.93 -2.25
CA THR A 117 -24.41 -0.09 -1.04
C THR A 117 -24.01 1.35 -1.35
N LEU A 118 -22.99 1.57 -2.19
CA LEU A 118 -22.59 2.91 -2.63
C LEU A 118 -23.68 3.61 -3.45
N GLU A 119 -24.33 2.88 -4.37
CA GLU A 119 -25.43 3.38 -5.16
C GLU A 119 -26.62 3.82 -4.27
N ARG A 120 -27.06 2.96 -3.34
CA ARG A 120 -28.12 3.27 -2.38
C ARG A 120 -27.78 4.42 -1.42
N ALA A 121 -26.51 4.56 -1.09
CA ALA A 121 -25.99 5.65 -0.25
C ALA A 121 -25.81 6.95 -1.03
N GLU A 122 -26.10 6.97 -2.35
CA GLU A 122 -25.81 8.09 -3.25
C GLU A 122 -24.37 8.57 -3.12
N CYS A 123 -23.44 7.63 -3.01
CA CYS A 123 -22.03 7.88 -2.91
C CYS A 123 -21.35 7.67 -4.27
N LYS A 124 -20.23 8.37 -4.48
CA LYS A 124 -19.38 8.15 -5.66
C LYS A 124 -18.98 6.68 -5.75
N HIS A 125 -19.00 6.13 -6.95
CA HIS A 125 -18.51 4.77 -7.21
C HIS A 125 -17.04 4.63 -6.78
N LEU A 126 -16.77 3.60 -5.98
CA LEU A 126 -15.45 3.21 -5.49
C LEU A 126 -15.26 1.72 -5.73
N ARG A 127 -14.05 1.32 -6.09
CA ARG A 127 -13.66 -0.09 -6.13
C ARG A 127 -13.34 -0.57 -4.71
N PHE A 128 -13.44 -1.86 -4.46
CA PHE A 128 -13.08 -2.41 -3.16
C PHE A 128 -11.64 -2.05 -2.73
N HIS A 129 -10.71 -2.00 -3.68
CA HIS A 129 -9.33 -1.61 -3.41
C HIS A 129 -9.17 -0.14 -2.97
N ASP A 130 -10.10 0.71 -3.34
CA ASP A 130 -10.09 2.12 -2.95
C ASP A 130 -10.44 2.31 -1.45
N LEU A 131 -11.17 1.35 -0.83
CA LEU A 131 -11.37 1.31 0.63
C LEU A 131 -10.04 1.09 1.36
N ARG A 132 -9.19 0.20 0.84
CA ARG A 132 -7.85 -0.02 1.37
C ARG A 132 -6.96 1.22 1.22
N HIS A 133 -7.07 1.95 0.10
CA HIS A 133 -6.41 3.26 -0.06
C HIS A 133 -6.92 4.27 0.96
N THR A 134 -8.23 4.29 1.22
CA THR A 134 -8.84 5.16 2.24
C THR A 134 -8.28 4.85 3.64
N PHE A 135 -8.19 3.55 4.00
CA PHE A 135 -7.54 3.14 5.25
C PHE A 135 -6.09 3.65 5.32
N ALA A 136 -5.29 3.39 4.29
CA ALA A 136 -3.89 3.79 4.26
C ALA A 136 -3.71 5.31 4.38
N THR A 137 -4.53 6.09 3.66
CA THR A 137 -4.52 7.55 3.71
C THR A 137 -4.89 8.07 5.10
N ASN A 138 -5.96 7.54 5.70
CA ASN A 138 -6.41 7.95 7.04
C ASN A 138 -5.41 7.56 8.12
N ALA A 139 -4.80 6.36 8.03
CA ALA A 139 -3.79 5.91 8.98
C ALA A 139 -2.55 6.82 8.96
N LEU A 140 -2.07 7.17 7.77
CA LEU A 140 -0.95 8.11 7.62
C LEU A 140 -1.31 9.52 8.10
N ALA A 141 -2.50 10.02 7.75
CA ALA A 141 -2.99 11.31 8.24
C ALA A 141 -3.13 11.34 9.77
N GLY A 142 -3.48 10.18 10.39
CA GLY A 142 -3.51 9.97 11.83
C GLY A 142 -2.12 9.85 12.48
N GLY A 143 -1.03 9.90 11.71
CA GLY A 143 0.34 9.87 12.20
C GLY A 143 0.97 8.47 12.29
N MET A 144 0.35 7.44 11.72
CA MET A 144 0.95 6.11 11.61
C MET A 144 2.18 6.19 10.71
N ASP A 145 3.29 5.58 11.13
CA ASP A 145 4.49 5.52 10.30
C ASP A 145 4.33 4.54 9.12
N ILE A 146 5.09 4.77 8.05
CA ILE A 146 4.98 4.01 6.78
C ILE A 146 5.32 2.53 6.97
N LYS A 147 6.28 2.21 7.83
CA LYS A 147 6.74 0.84 8.06
C LYS A 147 5.64 0.03 8.75
N THR A 148 5.03 0.61 9.79
CA THR A 148 3.87 0.02 10.48
C THR A 148 2.70 -0.16 9.52
N LEU A 149 2.34 0.88 8.76
CA LEU A 149 1.29 0.78 7.77
C LEU A 149 1.58 -0.32 6.74
N SER A 150 2.78 -0.37 6.17
CA SER A 150 3.19 -1.38 5.20
C SER A 150 3.05 -2.80 5.76
N THR A 151 3.37 -2.99 7.04
CA THR A 151 3.21 -4.26 7.75
C THR A 151 1.72 -4.63 7.89
N ILE A 152 0.88 -3.69 8.34
CA ILE A 152 -0.56 -3.92 8.53
C ILE A 152 -1.25 -4.29 7.22
N ILE A 153 -0.98 -3.55 6.15
CA ILE A 153 -1.59 -3.82 4.84
C ILE A 153 -0.91 -4.96 4.07
N GLY A 154 0.26 -5.43 4.49
CA GLY A 154 0.99 -6.54 3.85
C GLY A 154 1.49 -6.17 2.45
N HIS A 155 2.16 -5.04 2.31
CA HIS A 155 2.86 -4.65 1.08
C HIS A 155 4.28 -5.24 1.06
N ILE A 156 4.71 -5.72 -0.11
CA ILE A 156 6.06 -6.28 -0.32
C ILE A 156 7.10 -5.17 -0.47
N SER A 157 6.69 -3.99 -0.96
CA SER A 157 7.59 -2.85 -1.15
C SER A 157 7.00 -1.57 -0.56
N SER A 158 7.87 -0.81 0.08
CA SER A 158 7.59 0.56 0.52
C SER A 158 7.24 1.50 -0.65
N GLU A 159 7.65 1.17 -1.88
CA GLU A 159 7.40 1.96 -3.08
C GLU A 159 5.91 2.07 -3.42
N THR A 160 5.15 0.97 -3.25
CA THR A 160 3.68 0.99 -3.42
C THR A 160 3.01 1.83 -2.34
N THR A 161 3.56 1.84 -1.13
CA THR A 161 3.08 2.69 -0.03
C THR A 161 3.49 4.15 -0.25
N LEU A 162 4.67 4.40 -0.81
CA LEU A 162 5.18 5.73 -1.12
C LEU A 162 4.33 6.46 -2.18
N ASN A 163 3.80 5.73 -3.16
CA ASN A 163 2.90 6.31 -4.18
C ASN A 163 1.57 6.83 -3.59
N ILE A 164 1.13 6.27 -2.46
CA ILE A 164 0.00 6.81 -1.70
C ILE A 164 0.39 8.12 -1.00
N TYR A 165 1.68 8.28 -0.68
CA TYR A 165 2.25 9.41 0.06
C TYR A 165 2.31 10.71 -0.73
N THR A 166 2.50 10.64 -2.05
CA THR A 166 2.60 11.84 -2.91
C THR A 166 1.36 12.72 -2.92
N HIS A 167 0.21 12.19 -2.49
CA HIS A 167 -1.05 12.93 -2.45
C HIS A 167 -1.43 13.50 -1.07
N ILE A 168 -0.63 13.27 -0.02
CA ILE A 168 -0.99 13.64 1.37
C ILE A 168 -0.09 14.77 1.93
N THR A 169 0.88 15.24 1.14
CA THR A 169 2.04 16.00 1.61
C THR A 169 1.74 17.31 2.33
N ASP A 170 0.77 18.12 1.92
CA ASP A 170 0.60 19.48 2.47
C ASP A 170 0.08 19.48 3.91
N ASN A 171 -0.91 18.66 4.23
CA ASN A 171 -1.46 18.58 5.58
C ASN A 171 -0.50 17.89 6.56
N MET A 172 0.29 16.91 6.08
CA MET A 172 1.29 16.24 6.91
C MET A 172 2.51 17.14 7.17
N GLN A 173 2.93 17.94 6.20
CA GLN A 173 4.00 18.93 6.39
C GLN A 173 3.60 19.99 7.43
N ARG A 174 2.37 20.48 7.38
CA ARG A 174 1.84 21.42 8.39
C ARG A 174 1.75 20.77 9.78
N SER A 175 1.29 19.51 9.86
CA SER A 175 1.23 18.76 11.11
C SER A 175 2.62 18.45 11.67
N ALA A 176 3.58 18.13 10.81
CA ALA A 176 4.99 17.92 11.20
C ALA A 176 5.64 19.23 11.68
N ALA A 177 5.40 20.35 10.99
CA ALA A 177 5.87 21.67 11.43
C ALA A 177 5.33 22.02 12.83
N GLY A 178 4.04 21.79 13.10
CA GLY A 178 3.48 22.02 14.44
C GLY A 178 3.95 21.03 15.51
N LYS A 179 4.44 19.84 15.15
CA LYS A 179 5.11 18.92 16.10
C LYS A 179 6.54 19.34 16.39
N ILE A 180 7.25 19.84 15.39
CA ILE A 180 8.60 20.40 15.52
C ILE A 180 8.55 21.64 16.42
N GLU A 181 7.62 22.56 16.17
CA GLU A 181 7.41 23.77 17.00
C GLU A 181 7.13 23.42 18.48
N ARG A 182 6.26 22.44 18.73
CA ARG A 182 6.00 21.95 20.10
C ARG A 182 7.18 21.21 20.74
N GLY A 183 8.04 20.59 19.94
CA GLY A 183 9.27 19.93 20.40
C GLY A 183 10.36 20.91 20.81
N PHE A 184 10.45 22.06 20.14
CA PHE A 184 11.41 23.11 20.45
C PHE A 184 10.88 24.13 21.47
N GLY A 185 9.55 24.30 21.61
CA GLY A 185 8.94 25.27 22.53
C GLY A 185 8.86 24.83 24.01
N ARG A 186 9.40 23.66 24.38
CA ARG A 186 9.37 23.17 25.78
C ARG A 186 10.61 23.51 26.60
N ASN A 187 11.53 24.35 26.12
CA ASN A 187 12.73 24.79 26.87
C ASN A 187 12.71 26.28 27.25
N GLU A 188 11.55 26.93 27.25
CA GLU A 188 11.45 28.28 27.86
C GLU A 188 10.84 28.20 29.23
N GLY A 189 11.59 27.66 30.17
CA GLY A 189 11.31 27.70 31.59
C GLY A 189 12.61 27.72 32.37
N THR A 190 13.12 28.91 32.65
CA THR A 190 14.14 29.28 33.63
C THR A 190 15.37 29.97 33.03
N LEU A 191 15.30 31.26 32.81
CA LEU A 191 16.41 32.21 32.95
C LEU A 191 15.83 33.62 33.13
N GLY A 192 15.52 33.96 34.36
CA GLY A 192 15.48 35.34 34.81
C GLY A 192 16.90 35.75 35.21
N GLY A 193 17.37 36.94 34.82
CA GLY A 193 18.62 37.48 35.29
C GLY A 193 19.25 38.44 34.31
N ASP A 194 18.96 39.71 34.44
CA ASP A 194 19.73 40.94 34.23
C ASP A 194 20.77 41.07 33.10
N GLY A 195 20.48 42.01 32.25
CA GLY A 195 21.25 43.13 31.74
C GLY A 195 22.73 42.93 31.36
N GLN A 196 22.98 42.96 30.08
CA GLN A 196 23.98 43.82 29.44
C GLN A 196 24.20 43.38 27.99
N THR A 197 23.93 44.27 27.05
CA THR A 197 24.36 44.13 25.66
C THR A 197 25.88 44.22 25.60
N PRO A 198 26.54 43.38 24.78
CA PRO A 198 27.66 43.81 23.98
C PRO A 198 27.36 43.58 22.48
N ASP A 199 27.46 44.67 21.79
CA ASP A 199 27.71 44.77 20.36
C ASP A 199 28.80 43.81 19.92
N ARG A 200 28.50 42.91 19.04
CA ARG A 200 29.30 42.42 17.90
C ARG A 200 28.73 41.13 17.37
N ALA A 201 28.03 41.22 16.22
CA ALA A 201 27.67 40.05 15.41
C ALA A 201 28.96 39.38 14.89
N PRO A 202 29.12 38.05 15.07
CA PRO A 202 30.11 37.32 14.31
C PRO A 202 29.61 37.14 12.87
N GLU A 203 30.47 37.52 11.93
CA GLU A 203 30.28 37.32 10.50
C GLU A 203 29.99 35.87 10.20
N THR A 204 28.79 35.60 9.65
CA THR A 204 28.37 34.30 9.15
C THR A 204 29.21 33.97 7.91
N PRO A 205 29.92 32.81 7.86
CA PRO A 205 30.60 32.40 6.63
C PRO A 205 29.56 32.23 5.54
N ALA A 206 29.82 32.78 4.36
CA ALA A 206 28.97 32.77 3.20
C ALA A 206 28.48 31.34 2.91
N ARG A 207 27.17 31.13 2.98
CA ARG A 207 26.53 29.87 2.61
C ARG A 207 26.91 29.56 1.16
N ALA A 208 27.60 28.43 0.96
CA ALA A 208 27.82 27.87 -0.35
C ALA A 208 26.45 27.74 -1.06
N LYS A 209 26.32 28.28 -2.25
CA LYS A 209 25.11 28.22 -3.07
C LYS A 209 24.80 26.75 -3.30
N PHE A 210 23.61 26.30 -2.87
CA PHE A 210 23.07 24.96 -3.14
C PHE A 210 22.84 24.88 -4.65
N GLU A 211 23.67 24.12 -5.36
CA GLU A 211 23.39 23.70 -6.73
C GLU A 211 22.59 22.43 -6.73
N PRO A 212 21.30 22.45 -7.17
CA PRO A 212 20.51 21.25 -7.26
C PRO A 212 21.13 20.30 -8.28
N LYS A 213 21.62 19.15 -7.84
CA LYS A 213 22.04 18.07 -8.74
C LYS A 213 20.82 17.66 -9.56
N GLN A 214 20.80 17.98 -10.84
CA GLN A 214 19.77 17.51 -11.76
C GLN A 214 19.74 15.97 -11.74
N PRO A 215 18.56 15.34 -11.57
CA PRO A 215 18.45 13.89 -11.66
C PRO A 215 18.93 13.48 -13.05
N LYS A 216 19.87 12.54 -13.13
CA LYS A 216 20.33 11.97 -14.41
C LYS A 216 19.16 11.20 -15.03
N ILE A 217 18.33 11.88 -15.81
CA ILE A 217 17.30 11.24 -16.63
C ILE A 217 18.02 10.45 -17.71
N ARG A 218 17.99 9.12 -17.63
CA ARG A 218 18.56 8.25 -18.67
C ARG A 218 17.80 8.49 -19.97
N ARG A 219 18.54 8.53 -21.08
CA ARG A 219 17.96 8.71 -22.41
C ARG A 219 17.00 7.55 -22.70
N PRO A 220 15.82 7.80 -23.27
CA PRO A 220 14.88 6.74 -23.67
C PRO A 220 15.60 5.74 -24.60
N GLY A 221 15.38 4.42 -24.40
CA GLY A 221 15.97 3.38 -25.24
C GLY A 221 17.29 2.78 -24.73
N THR A 222 17.82 3.22 -23.60
CA THR A 222 19.10 2.70 -23.04
C THR A 222 18.93 1.51 -22.07
N GLY A 223 17.72 1.01 -21.85
CA GLY A 223 17.45 -0.08 -20.90
C GLY A 223 17.68 0.31 -19.44
N CYS A 224 17.54 -0.66 -18.55
CA CYS A 224 17.77 -0.48 -17.10
C CYS A 224 18.62 -1.63 -16.56
N ILE A 225 19.47 -1.34 -15.54
CA ILE A 225 20.29 -2.34 -14.87
C ILE A 225 19.97 -2.29 -13.39
N PHE A 226 19.72 -3.46 -12.80
CA PHE A 226 19.38 -3.65 -11.39
C PHE A 226 20.30 -4.70 -10.77
N ARG A 227 20.67 -4.50 -9.51
CA ARG A 227 21.35 -5.53 -8.72
C ARG A 227 20.29 -6.45 -8.11
N ILE A 228 20.33 -7.75 -8.41
CA ILE A 228 19.39 -8.75 -7.85
C ILE A 228 19.94 -9.34 -6.55
N SER A 229 21.24 -9.59 -6.49
CA SER A 229 21.94 -10.10 -5.30
C SER A 229 23.37 -9.56 -5.25
N GLU A 230 24.13 -9.94 -4.21
CA GLU A 230 25.54 -9.51 -4.07
C GLU A 230 26.41 -9.86 -5.28
N LYS A 231 26.10 -10.94 -5.97
CA LYS A 231 26.87 -11.47 -7.13
C LYS A 231 26.02 -11.60 -8.40
N LYS A 232 24.90 -10.84 -8.54
CA LYS A 232 24.07 -10.99 -9.75
C LYS A 232 23.38 -9.68 -10.13
N TRP A 233 23.51 -9.32 -11.40
CA TRP A 233 22.93 -8.14 -12.02
C TRP A 233 21.93 -8.54 -13.11
N GLU A 234 20.84 -7.78 -13.26
CA GLU A 234 19.85 -7.91 -14.34
C GLU A 234 19.84 -6.66 -15.18
N GLY A 235 20.05 -6.81 -16.47
CA GLY A 235 19.80 -5.78 -17.46
C GLY A 235 18.46 -6.03 -18.15
N SER A 236 17.64 -5.01 -18.31
CA SER A 236 16.35 -5.13 -18.98
C SER A 236 16.13 -4.05 -20.05
N TYR A 237 15.55 -4.45 -21.17
CA TYR A 237 15.20 -3.57 -22.28
C TYR A 237 13.78 -3.88 -22.77
N SER A 238 12.99 -2.85 -23.04
CA SER A 238 11.60 -3.00 -23.46
C SER A 238 11.28 -2.15 -24.69
N PRO A 239 11.68 -2.60 -25.90
CA PRO A 239 11.37 -1.90 -27.15
C PRO A 239 9.89 -1.96 -27.48
N LYS A 240 9.44 -1.03 -28.33
CA LYS A 240 8.14 -1.06 -28.98
C LYS A 240 8.26 -1.85 -30.29
N LEU A 241 7.56 -2.97 -30.38
CA LEU A 241 7.53 -3.82 -31.58
C LEU A 241 6.70 -3.18 -32.72
N PRO A 242 6.82 -3.65 -33.98
CA PRO A 242 6.03 -3.15 -35.10
C PRO A 242 4.51 -3.22 -34.88
N ASN A 243 4.05 -4.21 -34.11
CA ASN A 243 2.64 -4.38 -33.72
C ASN A 243 2.15 -3.40 -32.63
N GLY A 244 2.97 -2.41 -32.25
CA GLY A 244 2.66 -1.41 -31.24
C GLY A 244 2.79 -1.86 -29.79
N LYS A 245 3.00 -3.16 -29.51
CA LYS A 245 3.16 -3.71 -28.15
C LYS A 245 4.61 -3.60 -27.68
N ARG A 246 4.82 -3.47 -26.38
CA ARG A 246 6.15 -3.54 -25.76
C ARG A 246 6.44 -4.96 -25.30
N LYS A 247 7.65 -5.47 -25.58
CA LYS A 247 8.13 -6.77 -25.08
C LYS A 247 9.39 -6.55 -24.25
N LYS A 248 9.41 -7.09 -23.02
CA LYS A 248 10.57 -6.99 -22.12
C LYS A 248 11.55 -8.12 -22.42
N PHE A 249 12.83 -7.78 -22.58
CA PHE A 249 13.96 -8.69 -22.70
C PHE A 249 14.89 -8.48 -21.52
N ASN A 250 15.39 -9.56 -20.92
CA ASN A 250 16.28 -9.51 -19.77
C ASN A 250 17.57 -10.27 -20.07
N ILE A 251 18.68 -9.77 -19.51
CA ILE A 251 19.97 -10.45 -19.46
C ILE A 251 20.48 -10.47 -18.04
N TYR A 252 21.38 -11.38 -17.75
CA TYR A 252 21.97 -11.54 -16.42
C TYR A 252 23.50 -11.60 -16.53
N ALA A 253 24.18 -11.05 -15.53
CA ALA A 253 25.64 -11.09 -15.43
C ALA A 253 26.06 -11.07 -13.94
N ASP A 254 27.30 -11.45 -13.68
CA ASP A 254 27.84 -11.51 -12.33
C ASP A 254 28.43 -10.18 -11.88
N THR A 255 28.82 -9.31 -12.83
CA THR A 255 29.30 -7.96 -12.57
C THR A 255 28.39 -6.91 -13.23
N ARG A 256 28.50 -5.68 -12.76
CA ARG A 256 27.73 -4.57 -13.34
C ARG A 256 28.24 -4.20 -14.72
N GLU A 257 29.56 -4.17 -14.89
CA GLU A 257 30.21 -3.84 -16.14
C GLU A 257 29.85 -4.84 -17.26
N GLU A 258 29.94 -6.13 -16.95
CA GLU A 258 29.53 -7.20 -17.87
C GLU A 258 28.04 -7.11 -18.22
N CYS A 259 27.20 -6.73 -17.24
CA CYS A 259 25.77 -6.53 -17.48
C CYS A 259 25.50 -5.32 -18.40
N GLU A 260 26.29 -4.25 -18.29
CA GLU A 260 26.22 -3.07 -19.17
C GLU A 260 26.58 -3.41 -20.61
N GLU A 261 27.66 -4.15 -20.81
CA GLU A 261 28.12 -4.58 -22.16
C GLU A 261 27.09 -5.51 -22.82
N ARG A 262 26.69 -6.57 -22.14
CA ARG A 262 25.68 -7.51 -22.66
C ARG A 262 24.33 -6.85 -22.94
N LEU A 263 23.94 -5.88 -22.12
CA LEU A 263 22.71 -5.11 -22.35
C LEU A 263 22.84 -4.25 -23.61
N ALA A 264 23.97 -3.60 -23.84
CA ALA A 264 24.23 -2.78 -25.02
C ALA A 264 24.17 -3.62 -26.31
N GLU A 265 24.79 -4.81 -26.30
CA GLU A 265 24.74 -5.74 -27.40
C GLU A 265 23.31 -6.22 -27.71
N MET A 266 22.57 -6.63 -26.67
CA MET A 266 21.17 -7.04 -26.83
C MET A 266 20.30 -5.93 -27.40
N ILE A 267 20.49 -4.69 -26.95
CA ILE A 267 19.76 -3.51 -27.46
C ILE A 267 20.04 -3.32 -28.94
N LYS A 268 21.31 -3.43 -29.36
CA LYS A 268 21.74 -3.29 -30.76
C LYS A 268 21.10 -4.39 -31.63
N GLN A 269 21.14 -5.64 -31.17
CA GLN A 269 20.52 -6.78 -31.88
C GLN A 269 19.00 -6.59 -32.03
N LYS A 270 18.29 -6.27 -30.91
CA LYS A 270 16.84 -6.13 -30.96
C LYS A 270 16.37 -4.94 -31.77
N ASN A 271 17.13 -3.86 -31.83
CA ASN A 271 16.83 -2.74 -32.70
C ASN A 271 17.03 -3.07 -34.16
N ALA A 272 18.05 -3.87 -34.51
CA ALA A 272 18.26 -4.37 -35.88
C ALA A 272 17.15 -5.33 -36.35
N GLU A 273 16.73 -6.28 -35.47
CA GLU A 273 15.59 -7.17 -35.73
C GLU A 273 14.29 -6.38 -36.00
N ILE A 274 13.99 -5.39 -35.12
CA ILE A 274 12.79 -4.54 -35.26
C ILE A 274 12.85 -3.68 -36.54
N ALA A 275 14.03 -3.23 -36.94
CA ALA A 275 14.20 -2.47 -38.17
C ALA A 275 13.98 -3.36 -39.40
N ALA A 276 14.48 -4.59 -39.37
CA ALA A 276 14.27 -5.56 -40.46
C ALA A 276 12.80 -6.00 -40.63
N GLU A 277 12.03 -6.06 -39.51
CA GLU A 277 10.60 -6.38 -39.55
C GLU A 277 9.71 -5.20 -40.01
N LYS A 278 10.27 -3.99 -40.11
CA LYS A 278 9.54 -2.78 -40.58
C LYS A 278 9.74 -2.45 -42.06
N GLY A 279 10.76 -3.01 -42.69
CA GLY A 279 11.05 -2.88 -44.13
C GLY A 279 10.41 -3.99 -44.94
#